data_98957edfce03843d3da0626ad3612324
#
_entry.id   98957edfce03843d3da0626ad3612324
#
_cell.length_a   1.000
_cell.length_b   1.000
_cell.length_c   1.000
_cell.angle_alpha   90.00
_cell.angle_beta   90.00
_cell.angle_gamma   90.00
#
_symmetry.space_group_name_H-M   'P 1'
#
loop_
_entity.id
_entity.type
_entity.pdbx_description
1 polymer ?
#
loop_
_entity_poly.entity_id
_entity_poly.type
_entity_poly.pdbx_seq_one_letter_code
_entity_poly.pdbx_strand_id
1 'polypeptide(L)'
;MKLSTQTEYLGARFGEAEAIRMIAKAGFDAFDLSLFYMNSQPQHPMNQSEFREYAKSLRAVADECGIKCNQAHAPFPTSVGDEEKDEAAFALVVRAMEAAAIVGAEMIVVHPKHHLSYRTHARELEELNLAFYRRLLPYCEQFRIKVACENMWQHNREAGRIIDSTCSRPQEFLEYLTKLNSPWIVACLDVGHTALTDEDLPAFVRTLGKTQLQALHVHDNDLRADLHTMPYMGKIDFATFTAALKEIGYEGDFTFEADQFLAAFPDPLAPAALDLLHKVGRHLKTQCE
;
A
#
# COMPACT_ATOMS: atom_id res chain seq x y z
N MET A 1 6.54 2.29 16.21
CA MET A 1 6.55 1.74 14.83
C MET A 1 6.38 0.23 14.88
N LYS A 2 5.35 -0.34 14.26
CA LYS A 2 5.18 -1.80 14.08
C LYS A 2 5.89 -2.22 12.78
N LEU A 3 6.30 -3.48 12.71
CA LEU A 3 6.77 -4.11 11.48
C LEU A 3 5.64 -4.97 10.93
N SER A 4 5.28 -4.77 9.67
CA SER A 4 4.21 -5.52 8.99
C SER A 4 4.60 -5.94 7.57
N THR A 5 3.82 -6.81 6.98
CA THR A 5 3.92 -7.23 5.57
C THR A 5 2.54 -7.51 5.01
N GLN A 6 2.39 -7.40 3.70
CA GLN A 6 1.14 -7.69 2.99
C GLN A 6 0.77 -9.16 3.07
N THR A 7 -0.55 -9.42 2.99
CA THR A 7 -1.10 -10.78 2.92
C THR A 7 -1.20 -11.30 1.48
N GLU A 8 -1.00 -10.51 0.44
CA GLU A 8 -1.36 -10.79 -0.95
C GLU A 8 -0.96 -12.20 -1.42
N TYR A 9 0.35 -12.47 -1.50
CA TYR A 9 0.85 -13.76 -1.99
C TYR A 9 0.41 -14.92 -1.10
N LEU A 10 0.54 -14.74 0.21
CA LEU A 10 0.18 -15.80 1.17
C LEU A 10 -1.32 -16.04 1.18
N GLY A 11 -2.13 -14.98 1.12
CA GLY A 11 -3.59 -15.04 1.07
C GLY A 11 -4.11 -15.73 -0.19
N ALA A 12 -3.55 -15.37 -1.35
CA ALA A 12 -3.91 -16.00 -2.62
C ALA A 12 -3.56 -17.49 -2.66
N ARG A 13 -2.52 -17.92 -1.95
CA ARG A 13 -2.00 -19.29 -1.99
C ARG A 13 -2.51 -20.18 -0.89
N PHE A 14 -2.64 -19.66 0.32
CA PHE A 14 -3.00 -20.44 1.52
C PHE A 14 -4.34 -20.01 2.14
N GLY A 15 -4.94 -18.93 1.63
CA GLY A 15 -6.11 -18.26 2.21
C GLY A 15 -5.73 -17.23 3.27
N GLU A 16 -6.53 -16.14 3.38
CA GLU A 16 -6.22 -14.99 4.23
C GLU A 16 -6.03 -15.36 5.72
N ALA A 17 -6.86 -16.24 6.24
CA ALA A 17 -6.75 -16.68 7.64
C ALA A 17 -5.41 -17.37 7.93
N GLU A 18 -4.91 -18.19 7.00
CA GLU A 18 -3.61 -18.84 7.14
C GLU A 18 -2.47 -17.86 6.91
N ALA A 19 -2.60 -16.93 5.98
CA ALA A 19 -1.63 -15.85 5.78
C ALA A 19 -1.39 -15.06 7.08
N ILE A 20 -2.47 -14.67 7.76
CA ILE A 20 -2.39 -13.97 9.07
C ILE A 20 -1.63 -14.82 10.10
N ARG A 21 -1.93 -16.13 10.20
CA ARG A 21 -1.22 -17.04 11.12
C ARG A 21 0.26 -17.17 10.79
N MET A 22 0.60 -17.28 9.50
CA MET A 22 1.99 -17.39 9.05
C MET A 22 2.78 -16.11 9.37
N ILE A 23 2.21 -14.93 9.11
CA ILE A 23 2.81 -13.64 9.40
C ILE A 23 3.03 -13.47 10.92
N ALA A 24 2.04 -13.79 11.72
CA ALA A 24 2.16 -13.78 13.19
C ALA A 24 3.25 -14.74 13.69
N LYS A 25 3.28 -15.97 13.16
CA LYS A 25 4.28 -16.99 13.51
C LYS A 25 5.69 -16.58 13.14
N ALA A 26 5.88 -15.85 12.05
CA ALA A 26 7.17 -15.31 11.65
C ALA A 26 7.67 -14.17 12.55
N GLY A 27 6.81 -13.62 13.41
CA GLY A 27 7.17 -12.61 14.42
C GLY A 27 6.89 -11.17 14.02
N PHE A 28 6.12 -10.91 12.96
CA PHE A 28 5.66 -9.57 12.62
C PHE A 28 4.72 -9.00 13.69
N ASP A 29 4.74 -7.68 13.87
CA ASP A 29 3.88 -6.99 14.83
C ASP A 29 2.46 -6.76 14.30
N ALA A 30 2.34 -6.69 12.95
CA ALA A 30 1.10 -6.39 12.26
C ALA A 30 1.10 -7.00 10.85
N PHE A 31 -0.03 -6.91 10.16
CA PHE A 31 -0.17 -7.27 8.75
C PHE A 31 -0.94 -6.21 7.98
N ASP A 32 -0.64 -6.08 6.69
CA ASP A 32 -1.37 -5.31 5.71
C ASP A 32 -2.31 -6.24 4.95
N LEU A 33 -3.62 -5.97 5.02
CA LEU A 33 -4.63 -6.78 4.37
C LEU A 33 -4.74 -6.41 2.89
N SER A 34 -4.25 -7.26 1.99
CA SER A 34 -4.42 -7.05 0.55
C SER A 34 -5.85 -7.40 0.10
N LEU A 35 -6.49 -6.42 -0.56
CA LEU A 35 -7.80 -6.60 -1.19
C LEU A 35 -7.74 -6.43 -2.72
N PHE A 36 -6.55 -6.51 -3.31
CA PHE A 36 -6.30 -6.34 -4.76
C PHE A 36 -7.25 -7.18 -5.61
N TYR A 37 -7.38 -8.45 -5.27
CA TYR A 37 -8.13 -9.41 -6.07
C TYR A 37 -9.65 -9.22 -6.05
N MET A 38 -10.19 -8.34 -5.22
CA MET A 38 -11.62 -8.01 -5.25
C MET A 38 -12.08 -7.56 -6.64
N ASN A 39 -11.24 -6.81 -7.37
CA ASN A 39 -11.59 -6.32 -8.71
C ASN A 39 -11.55 -7.41 -9.79
N SER A 40 -10.56 -8.30 -9.73
CA SER A 40 -10.33 -9.34 -10.76
C SER A 40 -11.01 -10.67 -10.45
N GLN A 41 -11.43 -10.90 -9.21
CA GLN A 41 -12.05 -12.15 -8.75
C GLN A 41 -13.46 -11.91 -8.22
N PRO A 42 -14.51 -12.03 -9.05
CA PRO A 42 -15.90 -11.83 -8.61
C PRO A 42 -16.30 -12.76 -7.45
N GLN A 43 -15.64 -13.91 -7.31
CA GLN A 43 -15.89 -14.89 -6.24
C GLN A 43 -15.13 -14.56 -4.94
N HIS A 44 -14.34 -13.50 -4.92
CA HIS A 44 -13.61 -13.11 -3.71
C HIS A 44 -14.59 -12.96 -2.52
N PRO A 45 -14.29 -13.53 -1.33
CA PRO A 45 -15.23 -13.51 -0.19
C PRO A 45 -15.69 -12.11 0.20
N MET A 46 -14.84 -11.10 0.04
CA MET A 46 -15.19 -9.70 0.30
C MET A 46 -16.16 -9.10 -0.73
N ASN A 47 -16.42 -9.78 -1.85
CA ASN A 47 -17.42 -9.39 -2.86
C ASN A 47 -18.80 -9.98 -2.59
N GLN A 48 -18.91 -10.96 -1.70
CA GLN A 48 -20.16 -11.66 -1.42
C GLN A 48 -21.05 -10.88 -0.42
N SER A 49 -22.31 -11.29 -0.30
CA SER A 49 -23.27 -10.70 0.65
C SER A 49 -22.79 -10.79 2.11
N GLU A 50 -22.11 -11.87 2.45
CA GLU A 50 -21.61 -12.20 3.78
C GLU A 50 -20.20 -11.59 4.08
N PHE A 51 -19.72 -10.65 3.29
CA PHE A 51 -18.37 -10.12 3.44
C PHE A 51 -18.05 -9.58 4.85
N ARG A 52 -19.06 -9.03 5.54
CA ARG A 52 -18.87 -8.53 6.90
C ARG A 52 -18.57 -9.67 7.89
N GLU A 53 -19.24 -10.80 7.75
CA GLU A 53 -18.98 -11.98 8.59
C GLU A 53 -17.60 -12.58 8.28
N TYR A 54 -17.22 -12.58 7.01
CA TYR A 54 -15.87 -12.98 6.60
C TYR A 54 -14.81 -12.04 7.19
N ALA A 55 -14.99 -10.73 7.10
CA ALA A 55 -14.08 -9.75 7.71
C ALA A 55 -13.98 -9.92 9.24
N LYS A 56 -15.09 -10.15 9.94
CA LYS A 56 -15.09 -10.47 11.38
C LYS A 56 -14.32 -11.76 11.67
N SER A 57 -14.43 -12.78 10.83
CA SER A 57 -13.67 -14.03 11.01
C SER A 57 -12.16 -13.81 10.89
N LEU A 58 -11.70 -12.95 9.95
CA LEU A 58 -10.28 -12.58 9.84
C LEU A 58 -9.82 -11.77 11.07
N ARG A 59 -10.66 -10.87 11.57
CA ARG A 59 -10.36 -10.15 12.80
C ARG A 59 -10.21 -11.13 13.99
N ALA A 60 -11.08 -12.11 14.12
CA ALA A 60 -10.98 -13.12 15.18
C ALA A 60 -9.66 -13.92 15.07
N VAL A 61 -9.25 -14.30 13.87
CA VAL A 61 -7.95 -14.96 13.64
C VAL A 61 -6.78 -14.06 14.05
N ALA A 62 -6.84 -12.77 13.73
CA ALA A 62 -5.81 -11.82 14.14
C ALA A 62 -5.73 -11.69 15.67
N ASP A 63 -6.89 -11.58 16.34
CA ASP A 63 -6.98 -11.50 17.79
C ASP A 63 -6.46 -12.79 18.45
N GLU A 64 -6.77 -13.98 17.92
CA GLU A 64 -6.25 -15.28 18.38
C GLU A 64 -4.72 -15.36 18.26
N CYS A 65 -4.16 -14.81 17.18
CA CYS A 65 -2.73 -14.78 16.95
C CYS A 65 -1.99 -13.66 17.69
N GLY A 66 -2.71 -12.74 18.31
CA GLY A 66 -2.14 -11.57 18.98
C GLY A 66 -1.50 -10.56 18.02
N ILE A 67 -1.91 -10.54 16.75
CA ILE A 67 -1.39 -9.64 15.69
C ILE A 67 -2.48 -8.63 15.30
N LYS A 68 -2.10 -7.48 14.75
CA LYS A 68 -3.04 -6.45 14.33
C LYS A 68 -3.02 -6.21 12.83
N CYS A 69 -4.16 -5.91 12.23
CA CYS A 69 -4.20 -5.27 10.92
C CYS A 69 -3.85 -3.79 11.11
N ASN A 70 -2.70 -3.34 10.62
CA ASN A 70 -2.29 -1.93 10.73
C ASN A 70 -2.75 -1.09 9.56
N GLN A 71 -2.71 -1.66 8.36
CA GLN A 71 -3.21 -1.07 7.14
C GLN A 71 -3.85 -2.13 6.26
N ALA A 72 -4.52 -1.71 5.21
CA ALA A 72 -5.03 -2.56 4.14
C ALA A 72 -4.73 -1.90 2.80
N HIS A 73 -4.82 -2.66 1.71
CA HIS A 73 -4.72 -2.15 0.35
C HIS A 73 -6.02 -2.37 -0.43
N ALA A 74 -6.55 -1.31 -1.01
CA ALA A 74 -7.78 -1.35 -1.78
C ALA A 74 -7.60 -2.03 -3.15
N PRO A 75 -8.68 -2.55 -3.77
CA PRO A 75 -8.63 -3.05 -5.14
C PRO A 75 -8.29 -1.93 -6.13
N PHE A 76 -7.59 -2.28 -7.20
CA PHE A 76 -7.25 -1.39 -8.29
C PHE A 76 -7.41 -2.10 -9.66
N PRO A 77 -7.49 -1.38 -10.81
CA PRO A 77 -7.40 0.08 -10.92
C PRO A 77 -8.65 0.78 -10.37
N THR A 78 -8.46 1.99 -9.87
CA THR A 78 -9.53 2.88 -9.38
C THR A 78 -10.27 3.60 -10.50
N SER A 79 -9.73 3.54 -11.72
CA SER A 79 -10.31 4.13 -12.92
C SER A 79 -9.72 3.53 -14.20
N VAL A 80 -10.56 3.37 -15.22
CA VAL A 80 -10.17 2.95 -16.57
C VAL A 80 -10.67 3.92 -17.65
N GLY A 81 -11.26 5.07 -17.24
CA GLY A 81 -11.81 6.07 -18.14
C GLY A 81 -13.18 5.71 -18.74
N ASP A 82 -13.91 4.83 -18.07
CA ASP A 82 -15.27 4.42 -18.40
C ASP A 82 -16.15 4.67 -17.18
N GLU A 83 -17.15 5.52 -17.30
CA GLU A 83 -17.94 6.01 -16.15
C GLU A 83 -18.61 4.88 -15.37
N GLU A 84 -19.20 3.89 -16.04
CA GLU A 84 -19.89 2.77 -15.39
C GLU A 84 -18.88 1.89 -14.62
N LYS A 85 -17.75 1.58 -15.24
CA LYS A 85 -16.68 0.78 -14.60
C LYS A 85 -16.00 1.54 -13.47
N ASP A 86 -15.81 2.85 -13.63
CA ASP A 86 -15.20 3.70 -12.61
C ASP A 86 -16.11 3.83 -11.38
N GLU A 87 -17.45 3.91 -11.56
CA GLU A 87 -18.40 3.88 -10.45
C GLU A 87 -18.44 2.50 -9.77
N ALA A 88 -18.36 1.42 -10.53
CA ALA A 88 -18.24 0.08 -9.96
C ALA A 88 -16.95 -0.08 -9.15
N ALA A 89 -15.81 0.41 -9.66
CA ALA A 89 -14.53 0.42 -8.95
C ALA A 89 -14.61 1.27 -7.66
N PHE A 90 -15.26 2.44 -7.72
CA PHE A 90 -15.50 3.27 -6.54
C PHE A 90 -16.31 2.51 -5.47
N ALA A 91 -17.36 1.83 -5.85
CA ALA A 91 -18.17 1.02 -4.92
C ALA A 91 -17.36 -0.13 -4.29
N LEU A 92 -16.43 -0.75 -5.05
CA LEU A 92 -15.52 -1.75 -4.50
C LEU A 92 -14.53 -1.16 -3.50
N VAL A 93 -13.97 0.03 -3.77
CA VAL A 93 -13.11 0.75 -2.82
C VAL A 93 -13.85 1.03 -1.52
N VAL A 94 -15.10 1.53 -1.59
CA VAL A 94 -15.92 1.79 -0.39
C VAL A 94 -16.18 0.49 0.40
N ARG A 95 -16.46 -0.62 -0.29
CA ARG A 95 -16.62 -1.92 0.37
C ARG A 95 -15.33 -2.40 1.02
N ALA A 96 -14.19 -2.20 0.35
CA ALA A 96 -12.88 -2.52 0.90
C ALA A 96 -12.57 -1.69 2.16
N MET A 97 -12.93 -0.40 2.18
CA MET A 97 -12.81 0.46 3.37
C MET A 97 -13.61 -0.10 4.55
N GLU A 98 -14.88 -0.50 4.33
CA GLU A 98 -15.70 -1.10 5.39
C GLU A 98 -15.10 -2.44 5.88
N ALA A 99 -14.68 -3.32 4.96
CA ALA A 99 -14.07 -4.60 5.30
C ALA A 99 -12.77 -4.41 6.10
N ALA A 100 -11.88 -3.53 5.66
CA ALA A 100 -10.63 -3.21 6.33
C ALA A 100 -10.87 -2.66 7.75
N ALA A 101 -11.84 -1.77 7.92
CA ALA A 101 -12.23 -1.24 9.24
C ALA A 101 -12.74 -2.34 10.17
N ILE A 102 -13.54 -3.31 9.68
CA ILE A 102 -14.01 -4.46 10.45
C ILE A 102 -12.84 -5.35 10.90
N VAL A 103 -11.87 -5.61 10.00
CA VAL A 103 -10.65 -6.37 10.34
C VAL A 103 -9.79 -5.61 11.33
N GLY A 104 -9.89 -4.30 11.38
CA GLY A 104 -9.25 -3.44 12.37
C GLY A 104 -8.11 -2.59 11.83
N ALA A 105 -8.05 -2.41 10.51
CA ALA A 105 -7.08 -1.50 9.90
C ALA A 105 -7.36 -0.05 10.29
N GLU A 106 -6.30 0.70 10.60
CA GLU A 106 -6.38 2.13 10.91
C GLU A 106 -6.42 2.98 9.64
N MET A 107 -5.90 2.42 8.53
CA MET A 107 -5.87 3.05 7.21
C MET A 107 -5.96 2.03 6.09
N ILE A 108 -6.34 2.51 4.90
CA ILE A 108 -6.37 1.74 3.66
C ILE A 108 -5.66 2.52 2.57
N VAL A 109 -4.71 1.87 1.91
CA VAL A 109 -4.02 2.44 0.74
C VAL A 109 -4.97 2.39 -0.45
N VAL A 110 -5.13 3.51 -1.14
CA VAL A 110 -5.99 3.66 -2.30
C VAL A 110 -5.22 4.37 -3.41
N HIS A 111 -4.96 3.66 -4.50
CA HIS A 111 -4.28 4.24 -5.66
C HIS A 111 -5.06 5.43 -6.22
N PRO A 112 -4.38 6.51 -6.62
CA PRO A 112 -5.01 7.56 -7.39
C PRO A 112 -5.45 7.05 -8.76
N LYS A 113 -6.37 7.76 -9.40
CA LYS A 113 -6.67 7.57 -10.81
C LYS A 113 -5.46 7.94 -11.65
N HIS A 114 -4.97 7.03 -12.48
CA HIS A 114 -3.80 7.23 -13.33
C HIS A 114 -3.94 6.60 -14.73
N HIS A 115 -5.19 6.44 -15.20
CA HIS A 115 -5.51 5.83 -16.49
C HIS A 115 -5.15 6.71 -17.70
N LEU A 116 -5.04 8.03 -17.53
CA LEU A 116 -4.61 8.95 -18.56
C LEU A 116 -3.07 9.06 -18.59
N SER A 117 -2.51 9.42 -19.76
CA SER A 117 -1.09 9.73 -19.84
C SER A 117 -0.76 10.95 -18.98
N TYR A 118 0.01 10.76 -17.91
CA TYR A 118 0.39 11.83 -17.00
C TYR A 118 1.10 12.98 -17.72
N ARG A 119 1.99 12.67 -18.67
CA ARG A 119 2.76 13.67 -19.42
C ARG A 119 1.89 14.72 -20.12
N THR A 120 0.69 14.35 -20.55
CA THR A 120 -0.20 15.23 -21.33
C THR A 120 -1.47 15.65 -20.60
N HIS A 121 -1.81 14.96 -19.49
CA HIS A 121 -3.08 15.16 -18.77
C HIS A 121 -2.88 15.35 -17.26
N ALA A 122 -1.68 15.78 -16.81
CA ALA A 122 -1.39 15.92 -15.37
C ALA A 122 -2.43 16.76 -14.62
N ARG A 123 -2.85 17.89 -15.22
CA ARG A 123 -3.87 18.76 -14.61
C ARG A 123 -5.25 18.09 -14.54
N GLU A 124 -5.65 17.38 -15.59
CA GLU A 124 -6.93 16.66 -15.61
C GLU A 124 -6.92 15.53 -14.58
N LEU A 125 -5.80 14.79 -14.49
CA LEU A 125 -5.61 13.77 -13.44
C LEU A 125 -5.68 14.38 -12.05
N GLU A 126 -5.10 15.56 -11.83
CA GLU A 126 -5.21 16.25 -10.56
C GLU A 126 -6.67 16.53 -10.20
N GLU A 127 -7.43 17.15 -11.12
CA GLU A 127 -8.84 17.48 -10.90
C GLU A 127 -9.69 16.22 -10.62
N LEU A 128 -9.47 15.15 -11.39
CA LEU A 128 -10.13 13.85 -11.20
C LEU A 128 -9.83 13.24 -9.84
N ASN A 129 -8.56 13.29 -9.41
CA ASN A 129 -8.13 12.72 -8.14
C ASN A 129 -8.61 13.52 -6.94
N LEU A 130 -8.56 14.84 -6.99
CA LEU A 130 -9.14 15.66 -5.94
C LEU A 130 -10.64 15.39 -5.76
N ALA A 131 -11.38 15.24 -6.86
CA ALA A 131 -12.79 14.87 -6.80
C ALA A 131 -13.00 13.45 -6.24
N PHE A 132 -12.18 12.48 -6.68
CA PHE A 132 -12.24 11.09 -6.24
C PHE A 132 -12.00 10.95 -4.73
N TYR A 133 -10.89 11.51 -4.21
CA TYR A 133 -10.60 11.43 -2.78
C TYR A 133 -11.62 12.18 -1.91
N ARG A 134 -12.13 13.33 -2.38
CA ARG A 134 -13.22 14.03 -1.67
C ARG A 134 -14.48 13.18 -1.54
N ARG A 135 -14.79 12.35 -2.53
CA ARG A 135 -15.95 11.43 -2.47
C ARG A 135 -15.75 10.32 -1.42
N LEU A 136 -14.50 10.00 -1.05
CA LEU A 136 -14.22 8.99 -0.02
C LEU A 136 -14.35 9.54 1.41
N LEU A 137 -14.27 10.86 1.63
CA LEU A 137 -14.28 11.47 2.96
C LEU A 137 -15.48 11.06 3.84
N PRO A 138 -16.73 11.04 3.35
CA PRO A 138 -17.87 10.59 4.16
C PRO A 138 -17.72 9.15 4.66
N TYR A 139 -17.07 8.28 3.86
CA TYR A 139 -16.83 6.88 4.23
C TYR A 139 -15.67 6.74 5.20
N CYS A 140 -14.64 7.60 5.09
CA CYS A 140 -13.59 7.68 6.10
C CYS A 140 -14.16 7.98 7.48
N GLU A 141 -15.05 8.97 7.57
CA GLU A 141 -15.73 9.34 8.82
C GLU A 141 -16.66 8.23 9.32
N GLN A 142 -17.45 7.64 8.41
CA GLN A 142 -18.40 6.57 8.73
C GLN A 142 -17.70 5.33 9.29
N PHE A 143 -16.62 4.90 8.65
CA PHE A 143 -15.89 3.69 9.02
C PHE A 143 -14.73 3.96 9.99
N ARG A 144 -14.41 5.23 10.24
CA ARG A 144 -13.26 5.67 11.07
C ARG A 144 -11.93 5.10 10.57
N ILE A 145 -11.73 5.12 9.25
CA ILE A 145 -10.53 4.63 8.58
C ILE A 145 -9.94 5.75 7.71
N LYS A 146 -8.63 5.94 7.76
CA LYS A 146 -7.94 6.87 6.86
C LYS A 146 -7.75 6.25 5.49
N VAL A 147 -7.71 7.09 4.47
CA VAL A 147 -7.26 6.72 3.13
C VAL A 147 -5.83 7.22 2.96
N ALA A 148 -4.92 6.32 2.67
CA ALA A 148 -3.54 6.63 2.32
C ALA A 148 -3.42 6.67 0.78
N CYS A 149 -3.22 7.87 0.22
CA CYS A 149 -2.91 8.05 -1.19
C CYS A 149 -1.48 7.59 -1.46
N GLU A 150 -1.22 6.96 -2.60
CA GLU A 150 0.08 6.40 -2.94
C GLU A 150 0.71 7.11 -4.13
N ASN A 151 2.04 7.23 -4.14
CA ASN A 151 2.80 7.72 -5.28
C ASN A 151 2.91 6.65 -6.37
N MET A 152 2.62 7.01 -7.63
CA MET A 152 2.49 6.07 -8.74
C MET A 152 3.56 6.26 -9.81
N TRP A 153 3.70 5.27 -10.67
CA TRP A 153 4.47 5.32 -11.90
C TRP A 153 3.61 4.95 -13.12
N GLN A 154 4.08 5.27 -14.31
CA GLN A 154 3.48 4.82 -15.57
C GLN A 154 4.53 4.20 -16.49
N HIS A 155 4.12 3.22 -17.29
CA HIS A 155 4.96 2.66 -18.34
C HIS A 155 4.76 3.45 -19.66
N ASN A 156 5.81 4.11 -20.13
CA ASN A 156 5.84 4.69 -21.45
C ASN A 156 6.21 3.59 -22.46
N ARG A 157 5.21 3.06 -23.18
CA ARG A 157 5.40 1.96 -24.15
C ARG A 157 6.28 2.37 -25.33
N GLU A 158 6.23 3.63 -25.78
CA GLU A 158 7.04 4.13 -26.90
C GLU A 158 8.52 4.23 -26.51
N ALA A 159 8.81 4.69 -25.31
CA ALA A 159 10.17 4.82 -24.78
C ALA A 159 10.69 3.52 -24.14
N GLY A 160 9.84 2.51 -23.93
CA GLY A 160 10.19 1.26 -23.28
C GLY A 160 10.69 1.42 -21.84
N ARG A 161 10.20 2.43 -21.12
CA ARG A 161 10.64 2.73 -19.75
C ARG A 161 9.52 3.23 -18.86
N ILE A 162 9.74 3.14 -17.56
CA ILE A 162 8.92 3.77 -16.53
C ILE A 162 9.15 5.29 -16.54
N ILE A 163 8.10 6.04 -16.27
CA ILE A 163 8.06 7.49 -16.19
C ILE A 163 7.18 7.93 -15.02
N ASP A 164 7.20 9.23 -14.75
CA ASP A 164 6.32 9.87 -13.76
C ASP A 164 4.85 9.56 -13.99
N SER A 165 4.11 9.54 -12.89
CA SER A 165 2.66 9.48 -12.85
C SER A 165 2.12 10.35 -11.71
N THR A 166 0.85 10.20 -11.36
CA THR A 166 0.20 10.92 -10.26
C THR A 166 0.95 10.71 -8.96
N CYS A 167 1.22 11.79 -8.25
CA CYS A 167 1.92 11.81 -6.95
C CYS A 167 3.35 11.23 -6.99
N SER A 168 3.95 11.03 -8.17
CA SER A 168 5.32 10.52 -8.27
C SER A 168 6.38 11.53 -7.81
N ARG A 169 6.06 12.82 -7.75
CA ARG A 169 6.96 13.89 -7.32
C ARG A 169 6.61 14.39 -5.93
N PRO A 170 7.61 14.58 -5.05
CA PRO A 170 7.34 14.91 -3.65
C PRO A 170 6.55 16.20 -3.47
N GLN A 171 6.88 17.25 -4.22
CA GLN A 171 6.19 18.54 -4.11
C GLN A 171 4.74 18.46 -4.62
N GLU A 172 4.51 17.79 -5.74
CA GLU A 172 3.17 17.55 -6.27
C GLU A 172 2.31 16.77 -5.25
N PHE A 173 2.87 15.70 -4.68
CA PHE A 173 2.16 14.90 -3.69
C PHE A 173 1.75 15.72 -2.46
N LEU A 174 2.67 16.53 -1.94
CA LEU A 174 2.36 17.46 -0.84
C LEU A 174 1.27 18.46 -1.23
N GLU A 175 1.27 18.96 -2.47
CA GLU A 175 0.24 19.88 -2.97
C GLU A 175 -1.14 19.20 -3.05
N TYR A 176 -1.22 17.93 -3.49
CA TYR A 176 -2.46 17.14 -3.48
C TYR A 176 -3.05 17.06 -2.07
N LEU A 177 -2.24 16.66 -1.09
CA LEU A 177 -2.68 16.54 0.30
C LEU A 177 -3.11 17.87 0.88
N THR A 178 -2.38 18.95 0.55
CA THR A 178 -2.72 20.31 0.97
C THR A 178 -4.05 20.78 0.38
N LYS A 179 -4.32 20.49 -0.90
CA LYS A 179 -5.60 20.84 -1.57
C LYS A 179 -6.78 20.01 -1.05
N LEU A 180 -6.54 18.76 -0.63
CA LEU A 180 -7.55 17.92 0.04
C LEU A 180 -7.85 18.41 1.44
N ASN A 181 -6.84 18.92 2.16
CA ASN A 181 -6.95 19.55 3.47
C ASN A 181 -7.83 18.74 4.47
N SER A 182 -7.55 17.46 4.61
CA SER A 182 -8.34 16.55 5.44
C SER A 182 -7.44 15.66 6.29
N PRO A 183 -7.73 15.46 7.58
CA PRO A 183 -6.99 14.53 8.43
C PRO A 183 -7.24 13.06 8.06
N TRP A 184 -8.22 12.80 7.20
CA TRP A 184 -8.59 11.47 6.74
C TRP A 184 -7.82 11.02 5.49
N ILE A 185 -7.16 11.94 4.78
CA ILE A 185 -6.35 11.60 3.61
C ILE A 185 -4.89 11.89 3.93
N VAL A 186 -4.07 10.86 3.86
CA VAL A 186 -2.63 10.89 4.20
C VAL A 186 -1.80 10.29 3.07
N ALA A 187 -0.47 10.33 3.17
CA ALA A 187 0.42 9.71 2.21
C ALA A 187 0.79 8.28 2.62
N CYS A 188 0.74 7.37 1.66
CA CYS A 188 1.55 6.17 1.61
C CYS A 188 2.72 6.44 0.67
N LEU A 189 3.95 6.27 1.14
CA LEU A 189 5.13 6.33 0.29
C LEU A 189 5.52 4.92 -0.13
N ASP A 190 5.35 4.62 -1.41
CA ASP A 190 5.96 3.46 -2.02
C ASP A 190 7.40 3.78 -2.42
N VAL A 191 8.32 3.05 -1.79
CA VAL A 191 9.76 3.22 -1.90
C VAL A 191 10.27 2.79 -3.28
N GLY A 192 9.71 1.71 -3.80
CA GLY A 192 10.03 1.19 -5.12
C GLY A 192 9.56 2.11 -6.24
N HIS A 193 8.34 2.62 -6.15
CA HIS A 193 7.79 3.58 -7.11
C HIS A 193 8.62 4.87 -7.16
N THR A 194 9.05 5.37 -6.00
CA THR A 194 9.94 6.54 -5.92
C THR A 194 11.25 6.29 -6.69
N ALA A 195 11.86 5.12 -6.48
CA ALA A 195 13.11 4.75 -7.16
C ALA A 195 12.92 4.55 -8.68
N LEU A 196 11.76 4.02 -9.12
CA LEU A 196 11.44 3.81 -10.53
C LEU A 196 11.22 5.11 -11.29
N THR A 197 10.81 6.18 -10.62
CA THR A 197 10.63 7.51 -11.21
C THR A 197 11.86 8.40 -11.09
N ASP A 198 13.00 7.84 -10.63
CA ASP A 198 14.29 8.53 -10.48
C ASP A 198 14.23 9.73 -9.50
N GLU A 199 13.32 9.65 -8.52
CA GLU A 199 13.18 10.67 -7.49
C GLU A 199 14.10 10.37 -6.29
N ASP A 200 14.58 11.44 -5.63
CA ASP A 200 15.39 11.34 -4.42
C ASP A 200 14.53 10.90 -3.22
N LEU A 201 14.64 9.62 -2.84
CA LEU A 201 13.83 9.02 -1.78
C LEU A 201 13.97 9.72 -0.43
N PRO A 202 15.18 10.06 0.09
CA PRO A 202 15.34 10.90 1.28
C PRO A 202 14.66 12.27 1.18
N ALA A 203 14.77 12.95 0.03
CA ALA A 203 14.12 14.24 -0.18
C ALA A 203 12.60 14.09 -0.20
N PHE A 204 12.07 13.00 -0.76
CA PHE A 204 10.64 12.69 -0.74
C PHE A 204 10.12 12.55 0.69
N VAL A 205 10.80 11.75 1.51
CA VAL A 205 10.46 11.58 2.94
C VAL A 205 10.45 12.92 3.67
N ARG A 206 11.49 13.77 3.47
CA ARG A 206 11.55 15.09 4.11
C ARG A 206 10.44 16.02 3.67
N THR A 207 10.10 16.01 2.39
CA THR A 207 9.05 16.88 1.83
C THR A 207 7.69 16.56 2.41
N LEU A 208 7.32 15.28 2.51
CA LEU A 208 6.05 14.87 3.12
C LEU A 208 6.05 15.10 4.63
N GLY A 209 7.19 14.87 5.30
CA GLY A 209 7.32 14.99 6.75
C GLY A 209 6.39 14.04 7.51
N LYS A 210 6.55 13.92 8.82
CA LYS A 210 5.80 12.98 9.65
C LYS A 210 4.28 13.20 9.69
N THR A 211 3.82 14.40 9.38
CA THR A 211 2.40 14.73 9.43
C THR A 211 1.63 14.13 8.27
N GLN A 212 2.20 14.19 7.07
CA GLN A 212 1.55 13.68 5.86
C GLN A 212 1.90 12.22 5.61
N LEU A 213 3.17 11.84 5.81
CA LEU A 213 3.65 10.47 5.62
C LEU A 213 3.21 9.60 6.81
N GLN A 214 2.20 8.75 6.61
CA GLN A 214 1.67 7.89 7.66
C GLN A 214 1.67 6.40 7.32
N ALA A 215 1.86 6.05 6.05
CA ALA A 215 1.98 4.67 5.57
C ALA A 215 3.21 4.50 4.67
N LEU A 216 3.71 3.28 4.61
CA LEU A 216 4.82 2.89 3.74
C LEU A 216 4.46 1.61 2.99
N HIS A 217 4.91 1.52 1.74
CA HIS A 217 5.13 0.27 1.02
C HIS A 217 6.62 0.13 0.76
N VAL A 218 7.24 -0.86 1.41
CA VAL A 218 8.68 -1.05 1.36
C VAL A 218 9.03 -2.32 0.61
N HIS A 219 9.66 -2.15 -0.52
CA HIS A 219 10.22 -3.21 -1.34
C HIS A 219 11.45 -2.71 -2.09
N ASP A 220 12.16 -3.58 -2.76
CA ASP A 220 13.34 -3.25 -3.56
C ASP A 220 13.10 -3.56 -5.04
N ASN A 221 13.86 -2.91 -5.91
CA ASN A 221 13.84 -3.16 -7.34
C ASN A 221 15.19 -2.84 -8.01
N ASP A 222 15.29 -3.11 -9.32
CA ASP A 222 16.48 -2.89 -10.12
C ASP A 222 16.57 -1.50 -10.78
N LEU A 223 15.67 -0.56 -10.41
CA LEU A 223 15.46 0.76 -10.98
C LEU A 223 14.92 0.71 -12.43
N ARG A 224 14.31 -0.39 -12.83
CA ARG A 224 13.78 -0.60 -14.20
C ARG A 224 12.41 -1.22 -14.21
N ALA A 225 12.17 -2.16 -13.30
CA ALA A 225 10.92 -2.90 -13.18
C ALA A 225 10.45 -2.88 -11.73
N ASP A 226 9.14 -2.88 -11.56
CA ASP A 226 8.49 -2.95 -10.26
C ASP A 226 8.54 -4.40 -9.75
N LEU A 227 9.62 -4.72 -9.03
CA LEU A 227 9.96 -6.10 -8.71
C LEU A 227 9.38 -6.60 -7.38
N HIS A 228 8.89 -5.73 -6.53
CA HIS A 228 8.37 -6.10 -5.20
C HIS A 228 9.22 -7.15 -4.48
N THR A 229 10.56 -7.00 -4.56
CA THR A 229 11.48 -7.92 -3.92
C THR A 229 11.91 -7.44 -2.53
N MET A 230 12.56 -8.31 -1.77
CA MET A 230 13.04 -7.96 -0.42
C MET A 230 14.14 -6.89 -0.48
N PRO A 231 14.19 -5.93 0.46
CA PRO A 231 15.31 -5.00 0.62
C PRO A 231 16.66 -5.72 0.58
N TYR A 232 17.65 -5.08 -0.03
CA TYR A 232 19.00 -5.57 -0.32
C TYR A 232 19.11 -6.58 -1.48
N MET A 233 18.02 -6.87 -2.18
CA MET A 233 18.06 -7.68 -3.40
C MET A 233 18.08 -6.86 -4.69
N GLY A 234 17.83 -5.56 -4.60
CA GLY A 234 17.85 -4.61 -5.70
C GLY A 234 18.91 -3.51 -5.53
N LYS A 235 18.52 -2.27 -5.78
CA LYS A 235 19.44 -1.14 -5.85
C LYS A 235 19.05 0.05 -4.98
N ILE A 236 17.98 -0.03 -4.23
CA ILE A 236 17.52 1.08 -3.38
C ILE A 236 18.46 1.22 -2.17
N ASP A 237 18.86 2.45 -1.88
CA ASP A 237 19.68 2.76 -0.71
C ASP A 237 18.82 2.88 0.56
N PHE A 238 18.63 1.76 1.23
CA PHE A 238 17.85 1.71 2.46
C PHE A 238 18.51 2.42 3.64
N ALA A 239 19.82 2.62 3.63
CA ALA A 239 20.51 3.35 4.70
C ALA A 239 20.13 4.82 4.69
N THR A 240 20.11 5.46 3.52
CA THR A 240 19.69 6.86 3.39
C THR A 240 18.18 7.04 3.62
N PHE A 241 17.36 6.06 3.20
CA PHE A 241 15.92 6.05 3.44
C PHE A 241 15.59 5.99 4.94
N THR A 242 16.14 5.02 5.67
CA THR A 242 15.90 4.88 7.11
C THR A 242 16.42 6.07 7.91
N ALA A 243 17.57 6.64 7.51
CA ALA A 243 18.08 7.89 8.10
C ALA A 243 17.12 9.06 7.91
N ALA A 244 16.47 9.19 6.73
CA ALA A 244 15.48 10.24 6.49
C ALA A 244 14.19 10.02 7.32
N LEU A 245 13.72 8.77 7.48
CA LEU A 245 12.60 8.46 8.37
C LEU A 245 12.89 8.84 9.82
N LYS A 246 14.10 8.53 10.30
CA LYS A 246 14.57 8.94 11.63
C LYS A 246 14.62 10.47 11.77
N GLU A 247 15.16 11.16 10.78
CA GLU A 247 15.30 12.62 10.76
C GLU A 247 13.96 13.35 10.91
N ILE A 248 12.92 12.89 10.19
CA ILE A 248 11.58 13.46 10.30
C ILE A 248 10.82 13.03 11.55
N GLY A 249 11.33 12.05 12.31
CA GLY A 249 10.65 11.43 13.43
C GLY A 249 9.39 10.67 12.98
N TYR A 250 9.52 9.80 11.97
CA TYR A 250 8.40 9.03 11.44
C TYR A 250 7.73 8.17 12.51
N GLU A 251 6.41 8.25 12.62
CA GLU A 251 5.61 7.58 13.66
C GLU A 251 4.68 6.47 13.11
N GLY A 252 4.58 6.33 11.78
CA GLY A 252 3.81 5.26 11.14
C GLY A 252 4.47 3.89 11.27
N ASP A 253 3.89 2.90 10.63
CA ASP A 253 4.40 1.53 10.65
C ASP A 253 5.32 1.24 9.45
N PHE A 254 6.25 0.29 9.60
CA PHE A 254 7.15 -0.16 8.56
C PHE A 254 6.54 -1.38 7.89
N THR A 255 5.91 -1.18 6.73
CA THR A 255 5.13 -2.21 6.04
C THR A 255 5.83 -2.66 4.77
N PHE A 256 6.11 -3.95 4.66
CA PHE A 256 6.62 -4.54 3.44
C PHE A 256 5.51 -4.83 2.43
N GLU A 257 5.82 -4.52 1.17
CA GLU A 257 5.10 -4.94 -0.02
C GLU A 257 6.05 -5.76 -0.92
N ALA A 258 6.58 -6.86 -0.38
CA ALA A 258 7.63 -7.65 -1.00
C ALA A 258 7.13 -9.06 -1.42
N ASP A 259 5.96 -9.11 -2.04
CA ASP A 259 5.26 -10.36 -2.36
C ASP A 259 5.98 -11.21 -3.41
N GLN A 260 6.64 -10.57 -4.39
CA GLN A 260 7.40 -11.29 -5.41
C GLN A 260 8.64 -11.99 -4.84
N PHE A 261 9.19 -11.47 -3.74
CA PHE A 261 10.22 -12.21 -3.00
C PHE A 261 9.69 -13.53 -2.45
N LEU A 262 8.50 -13.51 -1.84
CA LEU A 262 7.87 -14.73 -1.30
C LEU A 262 7.46 -15.68 -2.44
N ALA A 263 6.99 -15.15 -3.56
CA ALA A 263 6.59 -15.92 -4.74
C ALA A 263 7.75 -16.68 -5.41
N ALA A 264 8.99 -16.25 -5.19
CA ALA A 264 10.17 -16.94 -5.72
C ALA A 264 10.43 -18.31 -5.07
N PHE A 265 9.76 -18.63 -3.95
CA PHE A 265 9.98 -19.86 -3.20
C PHE A 265 8.79 -20.83 -3.33
N PRO A 266 9.06 -22.16 -3.36
CA PRO A 266 8.00 -23.16 -3.27
C PRO A 266 7.38 -23.18 -1.85
N ASP A 267 6.11 -23.63 -1.73
CA ASP A 267 5.33 -23.63 -0.50
C ASP A 267 6.07 -24.09 0.77
N PRO A 268 6.84 -25.21 0.74
CA PRO A 268 7.54 -25.65 1.93
C PRO A 268 8.59 -24.67 2.46
N LEU A 269 9.07 -23.75 1.61
CA LEU A 269 10.07 -22.74 1.97
C LEU A 269 9.46 -21.37 2.29
N ALA A 270 8.16 -21.14 2.02
CA ALA A 270 7.51 -19.87 2.30
C ALA A 270 7.68 -19.42 3.77
N PRO A 271 7.58 -20.28 4.80
CA PRO A 271 7.83 -19.86 6.17
C PRO A 271 9.26 -19.38 6.42
N ALA A 272 10.26 -20.00 5.80
CA ALA A 272 11.66 -19.60 5.94
C ALA A 272 11.96 -18.28 5.23
N ALA A 273 11.35 -18.06 4.04
CA ALA A 273 11.44 -16.80 3.32
C ALA A 273 10.79 -15.66 4.12
N LEU A 274 9.63 -15.90 4.72
CA LEU A 274 8.93 -14.94 5.57
C LEU A 274 9.72 -14.61 6.84
N ASP A 275 10.37 -15.58 7.46
CA ASP A 275 11.29 -15.37 8.60
C ASP A 275 12.50 -14.51 8.20
N LEU A 276 13.05 -14.72 7.00
CA LEU A 276 14.13 -13.88 6.50
C LEU A 276 13.67 -12.44 6.27
N LEU A 277 12.51 -12.25 5.64
CA LEU A 277 11.92 -10.93 5.42
C LEU A 277 11.69 -10.22 6.76
N HIS A 278 11.15 -10.92 7.77
CA HIS A 278 10.98 -10.38 9.12
C HIS A 278 12.32 -9.92 9.74
N LYS A 279 13.39 -10.72 9.63
CA LYS A 279 14.73 -10.36 10.17
C LYS A 279 15.29 -9.11 9.48
N VAL A 280 15.14 -9.00 8.16
CA VAL A 280 15.53 -7.81 7.40
C VAL A 280 14.73 -6.59 7.87
N GLY A 281 13.43 -6.76 8.07
CA GLY A 281 12.57 -5.68 8.57
C GLY A 281 12.96 -5.21 9.98
N ARG A 282 13.25 -6.13 10.89
CA ARG A 282 13.75 -5.78 12.24
C ARG A 282 15.06 -5.00 12.19
N HIS A 283 15.96 -5.39 11.29
CA HIS A 283 17.21 -4.65 11.08
C HIS A 283 16.96 -3.23 10.57
N LEU A 284 16.13 -3.06 9.52
CA LEU A 284 15.81 -1.74 8.97
C LEU A 284 15.07 -0.86 10.00
N LYS A 285 14.11 -1.44 10.73
CA LYS A 285 13.36 -0.71 11.76
C LYS A 285 14.28 -0.11 12.82
N THR A 286 15.31 -0.85 13.29
CA THR A 286 16.27 -0.31 14.27
C THR A 286 17.09 0.86 13.76
N GLN A 287 17.22 1.03 12.45
CA GLN A 287 17.88 2.19 11.85
C GLN A 287 16.97 3.44 11.79
N CYS A 288 15.64 3.26 11.83
CA CYS A 288 14.67 4.35 11.90
C CYS A 288 14.51 4.93 13.31
N GLU A 289 14.86 4.17 14.34
CA GLU A 289 14.78 4.53 15.76
C GLU A 289 16.10 5.19 16.24
#